data_4ab481566cef9949f3614ec8d3763ca1
#
_entry.id   4ab481566cef9949f3614ec8d3763ca1
#
_cell.length_a   1.000
_cell.length_b   1.000
_cell.length_c   1.000
_cell.angle_alpha   90.00
_cell.angle_beta   90.00
_cell.angle_gamma   90.00
#
_symmetry.space_group_name_H-M   'P 1'
#
loop_
_entity.id
_entity.type
_entity.pdbx_description
1 polymer ?
#
loop_
_entity_poly.entity_id
_entity_poly.type
_entity_poly.pdbx_seq_one_letter_code
_entity_poly.pdbx_strand_id
1 'polypeptide(L)'
;MKLKAIAAAVMAAPLVVACGSTDQANEPWSLNGAGATFPAPYYNSVLVDFNKATGNKVNYQAVGSGAGVRQFKSKTVDFGASDGAVSDAKQPAEGMVHIPMTGGAIVPAYNNPGCDAKMTQTELADVFLGKITNWSAFGCADKKITTVYRSDGSGTTKGFTNSLSAFSPEWKEKVGTGKSVMWPVGIGGKGNSGVAAGIKQLDGALGYLNYGYVTGGQFQQVALQNKAGNYVTANAQTSAAGLDKIILDDQLRGADANPAGENAYPIVSLTWILAYPEYEKNGEVKEMLRWMLTPTQQQKADSLGYVPLPEALRQKALAATETLK
;
A
#
# COMPACT_ATOMS: atom_id res chain seq x y z
N MET A 1 -24.64 46.41 86.61
CA MET A 1 -23.95 45.51 85.65
C MET A 1 -24.71 45.52 84.37
N LYS A 2 -24.13 46.14 83.32
CA LYS A 2 -24.78 46.30 82.00
C LYS A 2 -24.02 45.42 81.00
N LEU A 3 -24.68 44.36 80.53
CA LEU A 3 -24.15 43.50 79.44
C LEU A 3 -24.30 44.28 78.10
N LYS A 4 -23.24 44.42 77.40
CA LYS A 4 -23.21 44.90 76.01
C LYS A 4 -23.30 43.70 75.08
N ALA A 5 -24.34 43.66 74.23
CA ALA A 5 -24.44 42.69 73.15
C ALA A 5 -23.58 43.18 71.96
N ILE A 6 -22.74 42.30 71.42
CA ILE A 6 -21.94 42.53 70.22
C ILE A 6 -22.70 41.81 69.11
N ALA A 7 -23.17 42.58 68.12
CA ALA A 7 -23.78 42.05 66.89
C ALA A 7 -22.67 41.69 65.88
N ALA A 8 -22.57 40.43 65.51
CA ALA A 8 -21.65 39.98 64.43
C ALA A 8 -22.38 40.08 63.07
N ALA A 9 -21.85 40.93 62.22
CA ALA A 9 -22.32 41.05 60.83
C ALA A 9 -21.68 39.91 59.99
N VAL A 10 -22.49 39.03 59.46
CA VAL A 10 -22.10 37.99 58.50
C VAL A 10 -22.13 38.61 57.12
N MET A 11 -20.95 38.84 56.53
CA MET A 11 -20.82 39.17 55.14
C MET A 11 -20.94 37.89 54.29
N ALA A 12 -22.02 37.78 53.52
CA ALA A 12 -22.16 36.77 52.50
C ALA A 12 -21.44 37.20 51.21
N ALA A 13 -20.34 36.53 50.90
CA ALA A 13 -19.65 36.68 49.63
C ALA A 13 -20.37 35.84 48.55
N PRO A 14 -20.63 36.41 47.35
CA PRO A 14 -21.21 35.60 46.27
C PRO A 14 -20.11 34.67 45.72
N LEU A 15 -20.35 33.36 45.75
CA LEU A 15 -19.60 32.37 44.97
C LEU A 15 -19.92 32.60 43.49
N VAL A 16 -19.00 33.18 42.76
CA VAL A 16 -18.99 33.15 41.28
C VAL A 16 -18.57 31.74 40.87
N VAL A 17 -19.55 30.91 40.52
CA VAL A 17 -19.31 29.65 39.83
C VAL A 17 -18.88 30.02 38.42
N ALA A 18 -17.56 30.06 38.18
CA ALA A 18 -17.01 30.08 36.85
C ALA A 18 -17.31 28.71 36.19
N CYS A 19 -18.35 28.68 35.31
CA CYS A 19 -18.48 27.61 34.33
C CYS A 19 -17.27 27.67 33.39
N GLY A 20 -16.20 27.05 33.79
CA GLY A 20 -15.13 26.68 32.88
C GLY A 20 -15.69 25.62 31.94
N SER A 21 -15.86 25.99 30.66
CA SER A 21 -15.98 25.01 29.61
C SER A 21 -14.67 24.19 29.65
N THR A 22 -14.71 23.04 30.27
CA THR A 22 -13.69 22.02 30.09
C THR A 22 -13.81 21.59 28.62
N ASP A 23 -12.91 22.08 27.77
CA ASP A 23 -12.57 21.37 26.55
C ASP A 23 -12.22 19.94 27.01
N GLN A 24 -13.16 19.02 26.84
CA GLN A 24 -12.86 17.61 26.98
C GLN A 24 -11.92 17.29 25.82
N ALA A 25 -10.61 17.42 26.06
CA ALA A 25 -9.63 16.79 25.20
C ALA A 25 -10.01 15.31 25.18
N ASN A 26 -10.52 14.82 24.04
CA ASN A 26 -10.82 13.41 23.86
C ASN A 26 -9.57 12.61 24.25
N GLU A 27 -9.74 11.62 25.15
CA GLU A 27 -8.64 10.74 25.51
C GLU A 27 -8.07 10.09 24.24
N PRO A 28 -6.72 9.96 24.15
CA PRO A 28 -6.11 9.36 22.96
C PRO A 28 -6.62 7.93 22.75
N TRP A 29 -7.06 7.65 21.56
CA TRP A 29 -7.55 6.33 21.16
C TRP A 29 -6.51 5.55 20.33
N SER A 30 -6.78 4.25 20.11
CA SER A 30 -5.93 3.41 19.28
C SER A 30 -6.69 2.53 18.31
N LEU A 31 -6.12 2.35 17.10
CA LEU A 31 -6.56 1.42 16.08
C LEU A 31 -5.50 0.38 15.76
N ASN A 32 -5.95 -0.80 15.37
CA ASN A 32 -5.12 -1.88 14.86
C ASN A 32 -5.52 -2.21 13.43
N GLY A 33 -4.58 -2.09 12.51
CA GLY A 33 -4.77 -2.46 11.11
C GLY A 33 -3.77 -3.49 10.66
N ALA A 34 -4.13 -4.28 9.64
CA ALA A 34 -3.22 -5.26 9.09
C ALA A 34 -3.42 -5.45 7.58
N GLY A 35 -2.33 -5.73 6.87
CA GLY A 35 -2.46 -6.07 5.46
C GLY A 35 -1.22 -5.87 4.61
N ALA A 36 -1.42 -5.25 3.47
CA ALA A 36 -0.45 -5.09 2.41
C ALA A 36 0.91 -4.57 2.88
N THR A 37 1.97 -5.19 2.38
CA THR A 37 3.35 -4.72 2.60
C THR A 37 3.78 -3.70 1.54
N PHE A 38 3.07 -3.61 0.44
CA PHE A 38 3.31 -2.65 -0.63
C PHE A 38 3.33 -1.20 -0.09
N PRO A 39 2.31 -0.70 0.64
CA PRO A 39 2.29 0.68 1.12
C PRO A 39 3.00 0.88 2.48
N ALA A 40 3.59 -0.16 3.08
CA ALA A 40 4.06 -0.09 4.46
C ALA A 40 5.06 1.06 4.75
N PRO A 41 6.06 1.37 3.91
CA PRO A 41 6.91 2.54 4.12
C PRO A 41 6.12 3.86 4.20
N TYR A 42 5.15 4.05 3.30
CA TYR A 42 4.29 5.23 3.29
C TYR A 42 3.35 5.25 4.50
N TYR A 43 2.61 4.17 4.75
CA TYR A 43 1.68 4.11 5.88
C TYR A 43 2.39 4.36 7.22
N ASN A 44 3.51 3.69 7.47
CA ASN A 44 4.26 3.90 8.71
C ASN A 44 4.69 5.37 8.88
N SER A 45 5.12 6.01 7.79
CA SER A 45 5.53 7.41 7.85
C SER A 45 4.37 8.36 8.19
N VAL A 46 3.21 8.21 7.52
CA VAL A 46 2.06 9.10 7.75
C VAL A 46 1.38 8.82 9.08
N LEU A 47 1.37 7.56 9.56
CA LEU A 47 0.80 7.20 10.85
C LEU A 47 1.66 7.67 12.04
N VAL A 48 2.99 7.76 11.86
CA VAL A 48 3.86 8.42 12.85
C VAL A 48 3.55 9.91 12.95
N ASP A 49 3.34 10.58 11.81
CA ASP A 49 2.96 12.00 11.82
C ASP A 49 1.56 12.22 12.41
N PHE A 50 0.63 11.31 12.13
CA PHE A 50 -0.70 11.31 12.74
C PHE A 50 -0.63 11.25 14.27
N ASN A 51 0.16 10.31 14.80
CA ASN A 51 0.35 10.18 16.24
C ASN A 51 0.97 11.46 16.87
N LYS A 52 1.98 12.06 16.21
CA LYS A 52 2.58 13.30 16.69
C LYS A 52 1.62 14.48 16.71
N ALA A 53 0.70 14.54 15.73
CA ALA A 53 -0.23 15.66 15.59
C ALA A 53 -1.45 15.53 16.52
N THR A 54 -1.92 14.31 16.77
CA THR A 54 -3.20 14.05 17.46
C THR A 54 -3.07 13.36 18.82
N GLY A 55 -1.93 12.72 19.11
CA GLY A 55 -1.76 11.81 20.24
C GLY A 55 -2.37 10.42 20.00
N ASN A 56 -3.21 10.23 19.00
CA ASN A 56 -3.86 8.97 18.67
C ASN A 56 -2.89 7.97 18.06
N LYS A 57 -3.08 6.67 18.32
CA LYS A 57 -2.14 5.63 17.91
C LYS A 57 -2.77 4.66 16.91
N VAL A 58 -2.11 4.46 15.78
CA VAL A 58 -2.50 3.44 14.80
C VAL A 58 -1.37 2.43 14.64
N ASN A 59 -1.64 1.18 14.99
CA ASN A 59 -0.71 0.07 14.83
C ASN A 59 -0.99 -0.63 13.51
N TYR A 60 -0.11 -0.49 12.52
CA TYR A 60 -0.24 -1.15 11.23
C TYR A 60 0.71 -2.34 11.11
N GLN A 61 0.16 -3.53 10.90
CA GLN A 61 0.90 -4.77 10.72
C GLN A 61 1.00 -5.13 9.24
N ALA A 62 2.17 -4.97 8.65
CA ALA A 62 2.44 -5.31 7.24
C ALA A 62 2.65 -6.83 7.09
N VAL A 63 1.56 -7.60 7.07
CA VAL A 63 1.53 -9.08 7.05
C VAL A 63 1.19 -9.67 5.67
N GLY A 64 1.00 -8.82 4.67
CA GLY A 64 0.57 -9.16 3.31
C GLY A 64 -0.95 -9.08 3.13
N SER A 65 -1.37 -8.72 1.91
CA SER A 65 -2.78 -8.48 1.56
C SER A 65 -3.68 -9.68 1.85
N GLY A 66 -3.18 -10.91 1.67
CA GLY A 66 -3.96 -12.11 1.93
C GLY A 66 -4.29 -12.28 3.42
N ALA A 67 -3.31 -12.04 4.30
CA ALA A 67 -3.52 -12.08 5.74
C ALA A 67 -4.39 -10.92 6.21
N GLY A 68 -4.16 -9.70 5.69
CA GLY A 68 -4.98 -8.53 5.99
C GLY A 68 -6.46 -8.74 5.68
N VAL A 69 -6.78 -9.24 4.48
CA VAL A 69 -8.17 -9.56 4.12
C VAL A 69 -8.77 -10.63 5.04
N ARG A 70 -8.00 -11.66 5.41
CA ARG A 70 -8.51 -12.69 6.35
C ARG A 70 -8.78 -12.11 7.74
N GLN A 71 -7.85 -11.33 8.31
CA GLN A 71 -8.01 -10.70 9.62
C GLN A 71 -9.20 -9.73 9.62
N PHE A 72 -9.35 -8.92 8.57
CA PHE A 72 -10.50 -8.05 8.38
C PHE A 72 -11.80 -8.86 8.39
N LYS A 73 -11.93 -9.90 7.56
CA LYS A 73 -13.13 -10.75 7.52
C LYS A 73 -13.43 -11.46 8.84
N SER A 74 -12.42 -11.76 9.64
CA SER A 74 -12.55 -12.35 10.98
C SER A 74 -12.76 -11.29 12.08
N LYS A 75 -12.84 -10.00 11.73
CA LYS A 75 -13.05 -8.87 12.66
C LYS A 75 -12.00 -8.82 13.79
N THR A 76 -10.74 -9.21 13.48
CA THR A 76 -9.63 -9.18 14.44
C THR A 76 -8.77 -7.93 14.33
N VAL A 77 -9.11 -7.03 13.40
CA VAL A 77 -8.49 -5.72 13.19
C VAL A 77 -9.56 -4.67 12.90
N ASP A 78 -9.27 -3.42 13.22
CA ASP A 78 -10.18 -2.29 13.01
C ASP A 78 -10.29 -1.91 11.51
N PHE A 79 -9.24 -2.18 10.73
CA PHE A 79 -9.23 -2.02 9.28
C PHE A 79 -8.26 -3.00 8.62
N GLY A 80 -8.52 -3.33 7.36
CA GLY A 80 -7.63 -4.13 6.54
C GLY A 80 -6.87 -3.30 5.51
N ALA A 81 -5.86 -3.89 4.84
CA ALA A 81 -5.24 -3.29 3.66
C ALA A 81 -4.87 -4.31 2.60
N SER A 82 -5.05 -3.96 1.32
CA SER A 82 -4.79 -4.86 0.20
C SER A 82 -4.43 -4.09 -1.08
N ASP A 83 -3.40 -4.55 -1.81
CA ASP A 83 -3.06 -4.03 -3.14
C ASP A 83 -3.86 -4.71 -4.26
N GLY A 84 -4.75 -5.60 -3.92
CA GLY A 84 -5.69 -6.20 -4.86
C GLY A 84 -7.08 -6.12 -4.31
N ALA A 85 -7.95 -5.38 -4.98
CA ALA A 85 -9.34 -5.25 -4.61
C ALA A 85 -9.99 -6.63 -4.37
N VAL A 86 -10.91 -6.69 -3.40
CA VAL A 86 -11.67 -7.89 -3.05
C VAL A 86 -12.95 -7.88 -3.86
N SER A 87 -13.16 -8.91 -4.68
CA SER A 87 -14.40 -9.05 -5.48
C SER A 87 -15.60 -9.32 -4.58
N ASP A 88 -16.81 -8.94 -5.01
CA ASP A 88 -18.04 -9.08 -4.23
C ASP A 88 -18.26 -10.50 -3.70
N ALA A 89 -18.02 -11.51 -4.53
CA ALA A 89 -18.13 -12.91 -4.13
C ALA A 89 -17.16 -13.35 -3.01
N LYS A 90 -16.16 -12.51 -2.69
CA LYS A 90 -15.15 -12.76 -1.64
C LYS A 90 -15.24 -11.78 -0.48
N GLN A 91 -16.20 -10.86 -0.49
CA GLN A 91 -16.46 -9.95 0.62
C GLN A 91 -17.22 -10.66 1.75
N PRO A 92 -17.20 -10.15 2.99
CA PRO A 92 -18.12 -10.59 4.03
C PRO A 92 -19.56 -10.20 3.68
N ALA A 93 -20.55 -10.85 4.30
CA ALA A 93 -21.96 -10.62 4.01
C ALA A 93 -22.41 -9.16 4.28
N GLU A 94 -21.82 -8.52 5.28
CA GLU A 94 -22.04 -7.12 5.64
C GLU A 94 -21.40 -6.11 4.68
N GLY A 95 -20.64 -6.62 3.71
CA GLY A 95 -19.93 -5.77 2.73
C GLY A 95 -18.55 -5.31 3.20
N MET A 96 -17.93 -4.48 2.35
CA MET A 96 -16.59 -3.94 2.56
C MET A 96 -16.44 -2.65 1.75
N VAL A 97 -15.97 -1.59 2.39
CA VAL A 97 -15.68 -0.33 1.69
C VAL A 97 -14.20 -0.31 1.29
N HIS A 98 -13.93 -0.12 0.00
CA HIS A 98 -12.59 0.01 -0.54
C HIS A 98 -12.22 1.50 -0.64
N ILE A 99 -11.20 1.91 0.08
CA ILE A 99 -10.72 3.29 0.07
C ILE A 99 -9.33 3.32 -0.54
N PRO A 100 -9.17 3.79 -1.79
CA PRO A 100 -7.85 3.90 -2.40
C PRO A 100 -7.02 4.94 -1.65
N MET A 101 -5.76 4.60 -1.38
CA MET A 101 -4.88 5.45 -0.57
C MET A 101 -3.69 6.00 -1.33
N THR A 102 -3.11 5.22 -2.23
CA THR A 102 -1.97 5.58 -3.07
C THR A 102 -1.77 4.50 -4.13
N GLY A 103 -0.85 4.72 -5.05
CA GLY A 103 -0.43 3.73 -6.03
C GLY A 103 1.08 3.72 -6.22
N GLY A 104 1.55 2.88 -7.13
CA GLY A 104 2.95 2.84 -7.51
C GLY A 104 3.30 1.69 -8.44
N ALA A 105 4.52 1.68 -8.93
CA ALA A 105 5.05 0.61 -9.75
C ALA A 105 5.38 -0.64 -8.93
N ILE A 106 5.24 -1.80 -9.57
CA ILE A 106 5.81 -3.07 -9.13
C ILE A 106 7.02 -3.35 -10.02
N VAL A 107 8.20 -3.26 -9.46
CA VAL A 107 9.46 -3.17 -10.18
C VAL A 107 10.20 -4.51 -10.15
N PRO A 108 10.53 -5.11 -11.28
CA PRO A 108 11.56 -6.14 -11.35
C PRO A 108 12.91 -5.53 -10.93
N ALA A 109 13.32 -5.83 -9.69
CA ALA A 109 14.54 -5.34 -9.08
C ALA A 109 15.56 -6.47 -8.94
N TYR A 110 16.85 -6.15 -9.10
CA TYR A 110 17.89 -7.17 -9.12
C TYR A 110 19.18 -6.72 -8.42
N ASN A 111 20.02 -7.70 -8.14
CA ASN A 111 21.36 -7.55 -7.61
C ASN A 111 22.37 -8.20 -8.57
N ASN A 112 22.87 -7.43 -9.53
CA ASN A 112 23.93 -7.84 -10.45
C ASN A 112 24.77 -6.63 -10.85
N PRO A 113 25.70 -6.18 -10.01
CA PRO A 113 26.54 -5.02 -10.28
C PRO A 113 27.23 -5.10 -11.63
N GLY A 114 27.20 -4.00 -12.38
CA GLY A 114 27.79 -3.91 -13.73
C GLY A 114 26.85 -4.39 -14.85
N CYS A 115 25.64 -4.85 -14.54
CA CYS A 115 24.61 -5.19 -15.52
C CYS A 115 23.58 -4.04 -15.64
N ASP A 116 23.25 -3.63 -16.87
CA ASP A 116 22.18 -2.68 -17.17
C ASP A 116 21.08 -3.40 -17.98
N ALA A 117 20.25 -4.16 -17.26
CA ALA A 117 19.32 -5.10 -17.85
C ALA A 117 18.10 -4.39 -18.47
N LYS A 118 17.85 -4.74 -19.74
CA LYS A 118 16.62 -4.41 -20.47
C LYS A 118 15.88 -5.69 -20.79
N MET A 119 14.59 -5.74 -20.51
CA MET A 119 13.76 -6.90 -20.80
C MET A 119 12.49 -6.50 -21.54
N THR A 120 12.13 -7.28 -22.52
CA THR A 120 10.76 -7.26 -23.07
C THR A 120 9.79 -7.85 -22.05
N GLN A 121 8.50 -7.64 -22.27
CA GLN A 121 7.44 -8.20 -21.42
C GLN A 121 7.49 -9.74 -21.41
N THR A 122 7.74 -10.35 -22.56
CA THR A 122 7.83 -11.81 -22.70
C THR A 122 9.07 -12.37 -22.00
N GLU A 123 10.23 -11.73 -22.15
CA GLU A 123 11.46 -12.15 -21.47
C GLU A 123 11.34 -12.11 -19.94
N LEU A 124 10.68 -11.10 -19.40
CA LEU A 124 10.40 -11.06 -17.96
C LEU A 124 9.54 -12.27 -17.52
N ALA A 125 8.51 -12.61 -18.27
CA ALA A 125 7.71 -13.81 -17.99
C ALA A 125 8.54 -15.09 -18.13
N ASP A 126 9.38 -15.20 -19.14
CA ASP A 126 10.24 -16.36 -19.40
C ASP A 126 11.30 -16.57 -18.30
N VAL A 127 11.80 -15.48 -17.68
CA VAL A 127 12.66 -15.60 -16.49
C VAL A 127 11.90 -16.24 -15.32
N PHE A 128 10.68 -15.81 -15.03
CA PHE A 128 9.89 -16.38 -13.94
C PHE A 128 9.28 -17.75 -14.28
N LEU A 129 9.20 -18.12 -15.57
CA LEU A 129 8.90 -19.49 -16.01
C LEU A 129 10.13 -20.42 -15.91
N GLY A 130 11.32 -19.87 -15.67
CA GLY A 130 12.58 -20.64 -15.63
C GLY A 130 13.14 -21.00 -17.01
N LYS A 131 12.69 -20.34 -18.08
CA LYS A 131 13.19 -20.54 -19.45
C LYS A 131 14.47 -19.74 -19.71
N ILE A 132 14.56 -18.52 -19.16
CA ILE A 132 15.76 -17.70 -19.17
C ILE A 132 16.36 -17.75 -17.77
N THR A 133 17.55 -18.32 -17.62
CA THR A 133 18.19 -18.61 -16.33
C THR A 133 19.54 -17.95 -16.15
N ASN A 134 19.99 -17.15 -17.12
CA ASN A 134 21.31 -16.53 -17.12
C ASN A 134 21.26 -15.08 -17.58
N TRP A 135 22.00 -14.20 -16.89
CA TRP A 135 22.09 -12.78 -17.19
C TRP A 135 22.75 -12.46 -18.53
N SER A 136 23.54 -13.40 -19.09
CA SER A 136 24.13 -13.25 -20.44
C SER A 136 23.09 -13.08 -21.54
N ALA A 137 21.84 -13.56 -21.34
CA ALA A 137 20.73 -13.31 -22.25
C ALA A 137 20.38 -11.82 -22.40
N PHE A 138 20.78 -10.99 -21.46
CA PHE A 138 20.52 -9.54 -21.42
C PHE A 138 21.80 -8.71 -21.65
N GLY A 139 22.83 -9.32 -22.24
CA GLY A 139 24.11 -8.65 -22.52
C GLY A 139 25.00 -8.42 -21.29
N CYS A 140 24.68 -9.04 -20.17
CA CYS A 140 25.50 -8.98 -18.96
C CYS A 140 26.49 -10.15 -18.86
N ALA A 141 27.35 -10.15 -17.85
CA ALA A 141 28.28 -11.26 -17.61
C ALA A 141 27.53 -12.58 -17.40
N ASP A 142 28.21 -13.69 -17.72
CA ASP A 142 27.70 -15.05 -17.46
C ASP A 142 27.48 -15.24 -15.96
N LYS A 143 26.23 -15.18 -15.54
CA LYS A 143 25.82 -15.30 -14.17
C LYS A 143 24.41 -15.87 -14.12
N LYS A 144 24.19 -16.85 -13.24
CA LYS A 144 22.87 -17.45 -13.04
C LYS A 144 21.86 -16.43 -12.48
N ILE A 145 20.63 -16.43 -13.00
CA ILE A 145 19.49 -15.71 -12.43
C ILE A 145 18.85 -16.58 -11.35
N THR A 146 18.67 -16.04 -10.16
CA THR A 146 17.86 -16.64 -9.11
C THR A 146 16.64 -15.76 -8.87
N THR A 147 15.44 -16.23 -9.19
CA THR A 147 14.22 -15.46 -8.97
C THR A 147 13.82 -15.48 -7.50
N VAL A 148 13.33 -14.33 -7.00
CA VAL A 148 12.83 -14.16 -5.63
C VAL A 148 11.38 -13.72 -5.70
N TYR A 149 10.47 -14.53 -5.14
CA TYR A 149 9.04 -14.31 -5.17
C TYR A 149 8.44 -14.18 -3.76
N ARG A 150 7.18 -13.78 -3.67
CA ARG A 150 6.43 -13.66 -2.41
C ARG A 150 5.94 -15.03 -1.93
N SER A 151 6.36 -15.44 -0.74
CA SER A 151 5.91 -16.68 -0.08
C SER A 151 4.58 -16.54 0.67
N ASP A 152 4.09 -15.30 0.83
CA ASP A 152 2.82 -14.98 1.50
C ASP A 152 1.73 -14.59 0.49
N GLY A 153 0.47 -14.55 0.94
CA GLY A 153 -0.64 -14.04 0.14
C GLY A 153 -0.52 -12.54 -0.13
N SER A 154 -0.11 -12.16 -1.32
CA SER A 154 0.39 -10.83 -1.68
C SER A 154 -0.47 -10.14 -2.74
N GLY A 155 -0.85 -8.88 -2.48
CA GLY A 155 -1.43 -8.01 -3.50
C GLY A 155 -0.41 -7.62 -4.56
N THR A 156 0.84 -7.40 -4.17
CA THR A 156 1.95 -7.16 -5.11
C THR A 156 2.13 -8.33 -6.07
N THR A 157 2.07 -9.58 -5.57
CA THR A 157 2.05 -10.79 -6.42
C THR A 157 0.85 -10.79 -7.37
N LYS A 158 -0.36 -10.43 -6.88
CA LYS A 158 -1.55 -10.36 -7.74
C LYS A 158 -1.36 -9.36 -8.89
N GLY A 159 -0.84 -8.18 -8.61
CA GLY A 159 -0.53 -7.16 -9.65
C GLY A 159 0.52 -7.67 -10.62
N PHE A 160 1.64 -8.18 -10.12
CA PHE A 160 2.73 -8.71 -10.93
C PHE A 160 2.28 -9.86 -11.84
N THR A 161 1.62 -10.88 -11.29
CA THR A 161 1.14 -12.04 -12.05
C THR A 161 0.00 -11.70 -13.03
N ASN A 162 -0.80 -10.65 -12.73
CA ASN A 162 -1.77 -10.11 -13.66
C ASN A 162 -1.09 -9.56 -14.91
N SER A 163 -0.02 -8.80 -14.73
CA SER A 163 0.80 -8.27 -15.83
C SER A 163 1.51 -9.38 -16.58
N LEU A 164 2.14 -10.34 -15.90
CA LEU A 164 2.77 -11.48 -16.59
C LEU A 164 1.77 -12.29 -17.41
N SER A 165 0.51 -12.42 -16.96
CA SER A 165 -0.56 -13.07 -17.72
C SER A 165 -0.98 -12.28 -18.97
N ALA A 166 -0.84 -10.95 -18.95
CA ALA A 166 -1.05 -10.11 -20.12
C ALA A 166 0.16 -10.13 -21.08
N PHE A 167 1.36 -10.34 -20.55
CA PHE A 167 2.62 -10.35 -21.31
C PHE A 167 2.89 -11.68 -22.02
N SER A 168 2.42 -12.80 -21.43
CA SER A 168 2.73 -14.14 -21.91
C SER A 168 1.52 -15.07 -21.83
N PRO A 169 1.01 -15.55 -22.98
CA PRO A 169 -0.02 -16.57 -23.00
C PRO A 169 0.38 -17.85 -22.24
N GLU A 170 1.64 -18.25 -22.32
CA GLU A 170 2.16 -19.41 -21.61
C GLU A 170 2.13 -19.23 -20.08
N TRP A 171 2.51 -18.03 -19.59
CA TRP A 171 2.35 -17.72 -18.17
C TRP A 171 0.87 -17.81 -17.75
N LYS A 172 -0.01 -17.20 -18.53
CA LYS A 172 -1.45 -17.20 -18.27
C LYS A 172 -2.03 -18.61 -18.15
N GLU A 173 -1.58 -19.51 -19.03
CA GLU A 173 -2.05 -20.92 -19.05
C GLU A 173 -1.46 -21.73 -17.91
N LYS A 174 -0.13 -21.64 -17.68
CA LYS A 174 0.59 -22.51 -16.74
C LYS A 174 0.54 -22.04 -15.29
N VAL A 175 0.49 -20.73 -15.05
CA VAL A 175 0.60 -20.14 -13.70
C VAL A 175 -0.60 -19.26 -13.37
N GLY A 176 -1.01 -18.37 -14.28
CA GLY A 176 -2.16 -17.49 -14.13
C GLY A 176 -1.89 -16.32 -13.17
N THR A 177 -2.98 -15.80 -12.59
CA THR A 177 -3.00 -14.61 -11.74
C THR A 177 -3.55 -14.92 -10.34
N GLY A 178 -2.85 -14.47 -9.29
CA GLY A 178 -3.31 -14.68 -7.92
C GLY A 178 -2.50 -13.93 -6.86
N LYS A 179 -3.07 -13.83 -5.64
CA LYS A 179 -2.31 -13.39 -4.45
C LYS A 179 -1.27 -14.45 -4.02
N SER A 180 -1.46 -15.67 -4.44
CA SER A 180 -0.54 -16.82 -4.34
C SER A 180 -0.69 -17.65 -5.60
N VAL A 181 0.41 -18.07 -6.19
CA VAL A 181 0.47 -18.92 -7.38
C VAL A 181 1.50 -20.03 -7.16
N MET A 182 1.46 -21.06 -8.01
CA MET A 182 2.52 -22.09 -8.04
C MET A 182 3.68 -21.57 -8.87
N TRP A 183 4.71 -21.08 -8.19
CA TRP A 183 5.90 -20.55 -8.86
C TRP A 183 6.72 -21.66 -9.49
N PRO A 184 7.04 -21.58 -10.79
CA PRO A 184 7.82 -22.63 -11.47
C PRO A 184 9.25 -22.75 -10.93
N VAL A 185 9.88 -21.61 -10.59
CA VAL A 185 11.27 -21.52 -10.12
C VAL A 185 11.42 -20.43 -9.07
N GLY A 186 12.53 -20.45 -8.35
CA GLY A 186 12.92 -19.38 -7.43
C GLY A 186 12.76 -19.72 -5.96
N ILE A 187 12.97 -18.71 -5.13
CA ILE A 187 12.90 -18.80 -3.67
C ILE A 187 11.89 -17.80 -3.12
N GLY A 188 11.27 -18.14 -1.99
CA GLY A 188 10.23 -17.34 -1.36
C GLY A 188 10.76 -16.33 -0.33
N GLY A 189 10.31 -15.08 -0.42
CA GLY A 189 10.51 -14.05 0.61
C GLY A 189 9.18 -13.57 1.19
N LYS A 190 9.07 -13.44 2.51
CA LYS A 190 7.85 -12.97 3.18
C LYS A 190 7.76 -11.45 3.12
N GLY A 191 6.70 -10.92 2.53
CA GLY A 191 6.49 -9.48 2.35
C GLY A 191 7.43 -8.87 1.30
N ASN A 192 7.23 -7.59 0.97
CA ASN A 192 8.19 -6.85 0.12
C ASN A 192 9.57 -6.82 0.78
N SER A 193 9.65 -6.66 2.10
CA SER A 193 10.91 -6.66 2.85
C SER A 193 11.67 -7.98 2.75
N GLY A 194 10.98 -9.13 2.79
CA GLY A 194 11.61 -10.44 2.63
C GLY A 194 12.12 -10.69 1.21
N VAL A 195 11.40 -10.22 0.18
CA VAL A 195 11.89 -10.25 -1.20
C VAL A 195 13.10 -9.32 -1.35
N ALA A 196 13.05 -8.10 -0.80
CA ALA A 196 14.17 -7.16 -0.82
C ALA A 196 15.43 -7.75 -0.15
N ALA A 197 15.28 -8.40 0.98
CA ALA A 197 16.38 -9.09 1.66
C ALA A 197 16.96 -10.22 0.80
N GLY A 198 16.11 -11.04 0.18
CA GLY A 198 16.54 -12.12 -0.72
C GLY A 198 17.33 -11.60 -1.92
N ILE A 199 16.86 -10.54 -2.57
CA ILE A 199 17.58 -9.90 -3.68
C ILE A 199 18.94 -9.37 -3.21
N LYS A 200 18.97 -8.67 -2.08
CA LYS A 200 20.20 -8.07 -1.55
C LYS A 200 21.27 -9.11 -1.19
N GLN A 201 20.85 -10.26 -0.66
CA GLN A 201 21.77 -11.30 -0.18
C GLN A 201 22.33 -12.21 -1.28
N LEU A 202 21.61 -12.32 -2.41
CA LEU A 202 21.98 -13.27 -3.47
C LEU A 202 22.50 -12.52 -4.70
N ASP A 203 23.74 -12.76 -5.05
CA ASP A 203 24.33 -12.28 -6.30
C ASP A 203 23.60 -12.90 -7.50
N GLY A 204 23.22 -12.08 -8.47
CA GLY A 204 22.42 -12.49 -9.62
C GLY A 204 20.93 -12.68 -9.34
N ALA A 205 20.44 -12.30 -8.16
CA ALA A 205 19.00 -12.38 -7.85
C ALA A 205 18.17 -11.36 -8.62
N LEU A 206 16.98 -11.77 -9.04
CA LEU A 206 15.92 -10.93 -9.61
C LEU A 206 14.61 -11.20 -8.86
N GLY A 207 13.96 -10.18 -8.36
CA GLY A 207 12.63 -10.28 -7.74
C GLY A 207 11.75 -9.11 -8.14
N TYR A 208 10.55 -9.02 -7.57
CA TYR A 208 9.64 -7.90 -7.80
C TYR A 208 9.26 -7.23 -6.48
N LEU A 209 9.31 -5.91 -6.47
CA LEU A 209 9.08 -5.05 -5.30
C LEU A 209 8.21 -3.86 -5.67
N ASN A 210 7.50 -3.30 -4.69
CA ASN A 210 7.02 -1.94 -4.86
C ASN A 210 8.19 -0.97 -4.98
N TYR A 211 8.05 0.04 -5.83
CA TYR A 211 9.10 1.04 -6.10
C TYR A 211 9.62 1.73 -4.83
N GLY A 212 8.77 1.95 -3.82
CA GLY A 212 9.18 2.51 -2.52
C GLY A 212 10.24 1.68 -1.76
N TYR A 213 10.43 0.40 -2.10
CA TYR A 213 11.52 -0.43 -1.58
C TYR A 213 12.79 -0.36 -2.45
N VAL A 214 12.68 0.20 -3.65
CA VAL A 214 13.80 0.30 -4.61
C VAL A 214 14.45 1.69 -4.56
N THR A 215 13.71 2.71 -4.14
CA THR A 215 14.22 4.07 -3.94
C THR A 215 15.41 4.08 -2.97
N GLY A 216 16.42 4.88 -3.25
CA GLY A 216 17.63 4.92 -2.43
C GLY A 216 18.82 4.12 -2.99
N GLY A 217 18.69 3.52 -4.20
CA GLY A 217 19.81 2.94 -4.95
C GLY A 217 20.37 1.64 -4.40
N GLN A 218 19.62 0.94 -3.52
CA GLN A 218 20.07 -0.35 -2.98
C GLN A 218 19.92 -1.50 -3.98
N PHE A 219 19.11 -1.32 -5.02
CA PHE A 219 18.82 -2.30 -6.06
C PHE A 219 18.92 -1.65 -7.42
N GLN A 220 19.32 -2.45 -8.40
CA GLN A 220 19.14 -2.12 -9.81
C GLN A 220 17.69 -2.48 -10.20
N GLN A 221 17.15 -1.78 -11.19
CA GLN A 221 15.84 -2.08 -11.75
C GLN A 221 15.95 -2.41 -13.23
N VAL A 222 15.16 -3.36 -13.68
CA VAL A 222 15.08 -3.70 -15.10
C VAL A 222 14.41 -2.53 -15.84
N ALA A 223 15.00 -2.06 -16.94
CA ALA A 223 14.31 -1.25 -17.92
C ALA A 223 13.33 -2.17 -18.67
N LEU A 224 12.05 -2.10 -18.34
CA LEU A 224 11.04 -3.00 -18.88
C LEU A 224 10.33 -2.38 -20.08
N GLN A 225 10.20 -3.16 -21.16
CA GLN A 225 9.47 -2.71 -22.35
C GLN A 225 7.99 -2.53 -22.01
N ASN A 226 7.44 -1.36 -22.32
CA ASN A 226 6.02 -1.09 -22.15
C ASN A 226 5.21 -1.48 -23.41
N LYS A 227 3.90 -1.32 -23.34
CA LYS A 227 2.97 -1.67 -24.44
C LYS A 227 3.23 -0.88 -25.72
N ALA A 228 3.83 0.30 -25.63
CA ALA A 228 4.22 1.12 -26.80
C ALA A 228 5.57 0.69 -27.41
N GLY A 229 6.28 -0.27 -26.81
CA GLY A 229 7.59 -0.76 -27.28
C GLY A 229 8.78 -0.04 -26.66
N ASN A 230 8.57 0.97 -25.82
CA ASN A 230 9.63 1.74 -25.18
C ASN A 230 10.15 1.03 -23.91
N TYR A 231 11.47 1.03 -23.69
CA TYR A 231 12.06 0.56 -22.44
C TYR A 231 11.99 1.67 -21.39
N VAL A 232 11.29 1.41 -20.29
CA VAL A 232 11.05 2.38 -19.21
C VAL A 232 11.49 1.82 -17.86
N THR A 233 12.05 2.69 -17.03
CA THR A 233 12.32 2.41 -15.61
C THR A 233 11.24 3.04 -14.76
N ALA A 234 11.00 2.47 -13.56
CA ALA A 234 10.04 3.01 -12.62
C ALA A 234 10.58 4.32 -12.01
N ASN A 235 9.76 5.33 -12.00
CA ASN A 235 9.92 6.59 -11.27
C ASN A 235 8.51 7.19 -11.04
N ALA A 236 8.42 8.34 -10.41
CA ALA A 236 7.14 8.99 -10.12
C ALA A 236 6.32 9.22 -11.39
N GLN A 237 6.95 9.74 -12.46
CA GLN A 237 6.26 10.11 -13.70
C GLN A 237 5.78 8.87 -14.47
N THR A 238 6.64 7.86 -14.65
CA THR A 238 6.29 6.64 -15.39
C THR A 238 5.26 5.80 -14.62
N SER A 239 5.34 5.78 -13.29
CA SER A 239 4.36 5.12 -12.42
C SER A 239 3.00 5.82 -12.50
N ALA A 240 2.96 7.15 -12.43
CA ALA A 240 1.74 7.93 -12.56
C ALA A 240 1.08 7.72 -13.94
N ALA A 241 1.86 7.75 -15.02
CA ALA A 241 1.37 7.51 -16.38
C ALA A 241 0.73 6.11 -16.54
N GLY A 242 1.24 5.10 -15.84
CA GLY A 242 0.65 3.76 -15.81
C GLY A 242 -0.63 3.71 -14.98
N LEU A 243 -0.62 4.30 -13.79
CA LEU A 243 -1.78 4.32 -12.87
C LEU A 243 -2.97 5.09 -13.45
N ASP A 244 -2.71 6.14 -14.23
CA ASP A 244 -3.74 6.97 -14.88
C ASP A 244 -4.62 6.18 -15.88
N LYS A 245 -4.17 5.01 -16.31
CA LYS A 245 -4.92 4.11 -17.19
C LYS A 245 -5.86 3.15 -16.46
N ILE A 246 -5.78 3.08 -15.13
CA ILE A 246 -6.65 2.21 -14.35
C ILE A 246 -8.06 2.78 -14.29
N ILE A 247 -9.01 2.05 -14.86
CA ILE A 247 -10.44 2.37 -14.77
C ILE A 247 -10.98 1.75 -13.47
N LEU A 248 -11.64 2.58 -12.66
CA LEU A 248 -12.24 2.15 -11.41
C LEU A 248 -13.75 1.97 -11.57
N ASP A 249 -14.29 0.95 -10.90
CA ASP A 249 -15.73 0.75 -10.75
C ASP A 249 -16.33 1.69 -9.68
N ASP A 250 -17.64 1.58 -9.47
CA ASP A 250 -18.37 2.41 -8.48
C ASP A 250 -17.92 2.16 -7.03
N GLN A 251 -17.26 1.05 -6.76
CA GLN A 251 -16.66 0.74 -5.46
C GLN A 251 -15.15 1.12 -5.40
N LEU A 252 -14.70 1.97 -6.31
CA LEU A 252 -13.31 2.44 -6.44
C LEU A 252 -12.28 1.31 -6.59
N ARG A 253 -12.67 0.20 -7.23
CA ARG A 253 -11.82 -0.96 -7.50
C ARG A 253 -11.43 -1.00 -8.98
N GLY A 254 -10.19 -1.34 -9.25
CA GLY A 254 -9.71 -1.49 -10.63
C GLY A 254 -8.28 -2.01 -10.69
N ALA A 255 -7.88 -2.43 -11.88
CA ALA A 255 -6.51 -2.78 -12.22
C ALA A 255 -6.35 -2.72 -13.74
N ASP A 256 -5.16 -2.37 -14.19
CA ASP A 256 -4.75 -2.53 -15.59
C ASP A 256 -3.52 -3.46 -15.63
N ALA A 257 -3.62 -4.52 -16.40
CA ALA A 257 -2.57 -5.54 -16.49
C ALA A 257 -1.39 -5.10 -17.38
N ASN A 258 -1.61 -4.15 -18.28
CA ASN A 258 -0.60 -3.63 -19.21
C ASN A 258 -1.03 -2.25 -19.72
N PRO A 259 -0.88 -1.21 -18.91
CA PRO A 259 -1.34 0.13 -19.23
C PRO A 259 -0.69 0.66 -20.50
N ALA A 260 -1.51 1.29 -21.35
CA ALA A 260 -1.06 1.89 -22.59
C ALA A 260 -0.45 3.28 -22.34
N GLY A 261 0.53 3.65 -23.15
CA GLY A 261 1.18 4.98 -23.13
C GLY A 261 2.67 4.88 -23.38
N GLU A 262 3.23 5.87 -24.06
CA GLU A 262 4.66 5.89 -24.43
C GLU A 262 5.58 5.86 -23.21
N ASN A 263 5.19 6.52 -22.13
CA ASN A 263 5.95 6.62 -20.90
C ASN A 263 5.33 5.83 -19.73
N ALA A 264 4.24 5.06 -19.98
CA ALA A 264 3.59 4.30 -18.91
C ALA A 264 4.48 3.14 -18.46
N TYR A 265 4.72 3.06 -17.13
CA TYR A 265 5.34 1.87 -16.54
C TYR A 265 4.36 0.70 -16.61
N PRO A 266 4.78 -0.48 -17.13
CA PRO A 266 3.83 -1.52 -17.52
C PRO A 266 3.23 -2.33 -16.35
N ILE A 267 3.80 -2.24 -15.16
CA ILE A 267 3.31 -2.98 -13.97
C ILE A 267 3.06 -2.00 -12.83
N VAL A 268 1.80 -1.63 -12.64
CA VAL A 268 1.37 -0.68 -11.60
C VAL A 268 0.22 -1.24 -10.77
N SER A 269 0.06 -0.75 -9.56
CA SER A 269 -1.04 -1.12 -8.68
C SER A 269 -1.47 0.05 -7.81
N LEU A 270 -2.77 0.16 -7.56
CA LEU A 270 -3.30 0.90 -6.43
C LEU A 270 -3.22 0.03 -5.17
N THR A 271 -3.37 0.67 -4.02
CA THR A 271 -3.56 0.02 -2.72
C THR A 271 -4.74 0.63 -1.98
N TRP A 272 -5.48 -0.20 -1.26
CA TRP A 272 -6.70 0.18 -0.57
C TRP A 272 -6.60 -0.10 0.92
N ILE A 273 -7.17 0.79 1.72
CA ILE A 273 -7.66 0.43 3.05
C ILE A 273 -9.05 -0.16 2.87
N LEU A 274 -9.33 -1.21 3.64
CA LEU A 274 -10.58 -1.94 3.69
C LEU A 274 -11.25 -1.58 5.02
N ALA A 275 -12.43 -0.98 4.96
CA ALA A 275 -13.17 -0.55 6.14
C ALA A 275 -14.53 -1.27 6.22
N TYR A 276 -15.03 -1.44 7.45
CA TYR A 276 -16.37 -1.97 7.67
C TYR A 276 -17.40 -0.89 7.38
N PRO A 277 -18.51 -1.21 6.67
CA PRO A 277 -19.58 -0.23 6.45
C PRO A 277 -20.18 0.31 7.75
N GLU A 278 -20.33 -0.58 8.76
CA GLU A 278 -20.82 -0.28 10.10
C GLU A 278 -19.89 -0.89 11.13
N TYR A 279 -19.29 -0.06 11.99
CA TYR A 279 -18.35 -0.50 13.02
C TYR A 279 -18.21 0.52 14.14
N GLU A 280 -18.10 0.07 15.38
CA GLU A 280 -18.05 0.93 16.57
C GLU A 280 -16.94 1.98 16.57
N LYS A 281 -15.81 1.69 15.89
CA LYS A 281 -14.67 2.61 15.77
C LYS A 281 -14.58 3.30 14.41
N ASN A 282 -15.69 3.39 13.68
CA ASN A 282 -15.65 4.09 12.38
C ASN A 282 -15.41 5.60 12.52
N GLY A 283 -15.68 6.19 13.68
CA GLY A 283 -15.28 7.56 13.98
C GLY A 283 -13.77 7.78 13.88
N GLU A 284 -13.03 6.92 14.57
CA GLU A 284 -11.56 6.92 14.61
C GLU A 284 -10.95 6.52 13.25
N VAL A 285 -11.55 5.52 12.58
CA VAL A 285 -11.14 5.11 11.23
C VAL A 285 -11.31 6.26 10.24
N LYS A 286 -12.41 7.01 10.29
CA LYS A 286 -12.62 8.20 9.45
C LYS A 286 -11.59 9.28 9.73
N GLU A 287 -11.29 9.55 11.00
CA GLU A 287 -10.31 10.57 11.38
C GLU A 287 -8.93 10.22 10.80
N MET A 288 -8.49 8.97 10.97
CA MET A 288 -7.24 8.46 10.37
C MET A 288 -7.24 8.60 8.85
N LEU A 289 -8.33 8.17 8.18
CA LEU A 289 -8.42 8.19 6.71
C LEU A 289 -8.43 9.62 6.16
N ARG A 290 -9.18 10.54 6.78
CA ARG A 290 -9.17 11.97 6.42
C ARG A 290 -7.75 12.56 6.53
N TRP A 291 -7.03 12.24 7.62
CA TRP A 291 -5.65 12.64 7.77
C TRP A 291 -4.74 12.13 6.64
N MET A 292 -4.77 10.83 6.38
CA MET A 292 -3.96 10.20 5.34
C MET A 292 -4.29 10.71 3.93
N LEU A 293 -5.53 11.17 3.71
CA LEU A 293 -6.01 11.72 2.45
C LEU A 293 -5.84 13.26 2.36
N THR A 294 -5.23 13.93 3.33
CA THR A 294 -4.89 15.36 3.18
C THR A 294 -3.87 15.57 2.07
N PRO A 295 -3.87 16.72 1.38
CA PRO A 295 -2.86 17.02 0.35
C PRO A 295 -1.42 16.87 0.87
N THR A 296 -1.15 17.31 2.09
CA THR A 296 0.17 17.21 2.71
C THR A 296 0.65 15.77 2.85
N GLN A 297 -0.21 14.87 3.34
CA GLN A 297 0.16 13.46 3.50
C GLN A 297 0.25 12.74 2.15
N GLN A 298 -0.58 13.12 1.18
CA GLN A 298 -0.49 12.60 -0.18
C GLN A 298 0.79 13.02 -0.89
N GLN A 299 1.25 14.28 -0.75
CA GLN A 299 2.54 14.73 -1.28
C GLN A 299 3.73 13.95 -0.70
N LYS A 300 3.64 13.50 0.56
CA LYS A 300 4.67 12.68 1.19
C LYS A 300 4.84 11.33 0.48
N ALA A 301 3.80 10.81 -0.18
CA ALA A 301 3.86 9.58 -0.94
C ALA A 301 4.95 9.65 -2.04
N ASP A 302 5.03 10.75 -2.77
CA ASP A 302 6.01 10.95 -3.85
C ASP A 302 7.46 10.82 -3.35
N SER A 303 7.80 11.44 -2.24
CA SER A 303 9.15 11.35 -1.65
C SER A 303 9.54 9.95 -1.21
N LEU A 304 8.57 9.05 -1.05
CA LEU A 304 8.75 7.66 -0.63
C LEU A 304 8.61 6.66 -1.79
N GLY A 305 8.52 7.14 -3.03
CA GLY A 305 8.42 6.30 -4.22
C GLY A 305 7.00 5.77 -4.50
N TYR A 306 5.98 6.46 -4.02
CA TYR A 306 4.57 6.20 -4.33
C TYR A 306 3.99 7.34 -5.15
N VAL A 307 2.87 7.07 -5.80
CA VAL A 307 2.13 8.08 -6.56
C VAL A 307 0.95 8.57 -5.72
N PRO A 308 0.89 9.88 -5.41
CA PRO A 308 -0.28 10.46 -4.78
C PRO A 308 -1.55 10.19 -5.60
N LEU A 309 -2.69 10.06 -4.95
CA LEU A 309 -3.96 9.98 -5.67
C LEU A 309 -4.20 11.28 -6.45
N PRO A 310 -4.59 11.21 -7.73
CA PRO A 310 -5.11 12.37 -8.44
C PRO A 310 -6.26 13.02 -7.65
N GLU A 311 -6.37 14.34 -7.70
CA GLU A 311 -7.35 15.09 -6.89
C GLU A 311 -8.78 14.54 -7.00
N ALA A 312 -9.22 14.23 -8.23
CA ALA A 312 -10.55 13.67 -8.45
C ALA A 312 -10.74 12.32 -7.75
N LEU A 313 -9.73 11.45 -7.73
CA LEU A 313 -9.78 10.16 -7.04
C LEU A 313 -9.67 10.35 -5.52
N ARG A 314 -8.85 11.27 -5.07
CA ARG A 314 -8.73 11.63 -3.65
C ARG A 314 -10.07 12.10 -3.08
N GLN A 315 -10.81 12.94 -3.80
CA GLN A 315 -12.14 13.38 -3.41
C GLN A 315 -13.15 12.21 -3.35
N LYS A 316 -13.09 11.27 -4.30
CA LYS A 316 -13.91 10.06 -4.25
C LYS A 316 -13.55 9.17 -3.05
N ALA A 317 -12.27 9.05 -2.72
CA ALA A 317 -11.81 8.31 -1.52
C ALA A 317 -12.32 8.97 -0.22
N LEU A 318 -12.28 10.30 -0.13
CA LEU A 318 -12.87 11.05 0.98
C LEU A 318 -14.39 10.82 1.07
N ALA A 319 -15.11 10.91 -0.06
CA ALA A 319 -16.54 10.64 -0.09
C ALA A 319 -16.88 9.22 0.36
N ALA A 320 -16.09 8.21 -0.07
CA ALA A 320 -16.25 6.83 0.39
C ALA A 320 -15.98 6.70 1.91
N THR A 321 -15.00 7.45 2.44
CA THR A 321 -14.74 7.49 3.90
C THR A 321 -15.96 8.00 4.68
N GLU A 322 -16.70 8.97 4.15
CA GLU A 322 -17.87 9.53 4.82
C GLU A 322 -19.08 8.56 4.88
N THR A 323 -19.10 7.52 4.04
CA THR A 323 -20.18 6.51 4.06
C THR A 323 -20.08 5.53 5.23
N LEU A 324 -18.96 5.46 5.93
CA LEU A 324 -18.78 4.60 7.10
C LEU A 324 -19.70 5.05 8.24
N LYS A 325 -20.33 4.11 8.96
CA LYS A 325 -21.27 4.39 10.07
C LYS A 325 -20.77 3.77 11.36
#